data_081204c315a7f00c9a02794785abaec7
#
_entry.id   081204c315a7f00c9a02794785abaec7
#
_cell.length_a   1.000
_cell.length_b   1.000
_cell.length_c   1.000
_cell.angle_alpha   90.00
_cell.angle_beta   90.00
_cell.angle_gamma   90.00
#
_symmetry.space_group_name_H-M   'P 1'
#
loop_
_entity.id
_entity.type
_entity.pdbx_description
1 polymer ?
#
loop_
_entity_poly.entity_id
_entity_poly.type
_entity_poly.pdbx_seq_one_letter_code
_entity_poly.pdbx_strand_id
1 'polypeptide(L)'
;MIAGIGTDIAEVKRFEKWVQNPEMLERFFNEKEMSSAKSEAARCQHYAVRFAAKEAFSKALGTGISGFSLKEVYITKNSEGKPSLNIEGAALKLMKERFGECNAFVSLSHEKEYAIAFVILEK
;
A
#
# COMPACT_ATOMS: atom_id res chain seq x y z
N MET A 1 14.06 -17.03 3.48
CA MET A 1 12.88 -17.68 4.10
C MET A 1 11.73 -16.67 4.15
N ILE A 2 10.57 -17.08 3.70
CA ILE A 2 9.39 -16.21 3.76
C ILE A 2 8.92 -16.06 5.20
N ALA A 3 8.86 -14.82 5.67
CA ALA A 3 8.41 -14.49 7.01
C ALA A 3 6.94 -14.16 7.07
N GLY A 4 6.40 -13.58 6.00
CA GLY A 4 5.01 -13.21 5.95
C GLY A 4 4.51 -13.04 4.54
N ILE A 5 3.21 -13.24 4.35
CA ILE A 5 2.55 -13.13 3.06
C ILE A 5 1.19 -12.49 3.29
N GLY A 6 0.82 -11.55 2.43
CA GLY A 6 -0.45 -10.86 2.53
C GLY A 6 -1.00 -10.49 1.18
N THR A 7 -2.32 -10.51 1.06
CA THR A 7 -3.02 -10.07 -0.13
C THR A 7 -4.26 -9.30 0.28
N ASP A 8 -4.62 -8.34 -0.55
CA ASP A 8 -5.84 -7.57 -0.34
C ASP A 8 -6.45 -7.18 -1.66
N ILE A 9 -7.77 -7.04 -1.65
CA ILE A 9 -8.53 -6.60 -2.80
C ILE A 9 -9.37 -5.39 -2.38
N ALA A 10 -9.34 -4.34 -3.19
CA ALA A 10 -10.09 -3.12 -2.93
C ALA A 10 -10.99 -2.80 -4.11
N GLU A 11 -12.23 -2.41 -3.82
CA GLU A 11 -13.15 -1.96 -4.84
C GLU A 11 -12.78 -0.52 -5.23
N VAL A 12 -12.53 -0.30 -6.51
CA VAL A 12 -12.09 1.01 -7.02
C VAL A 12 -13.14 2.10 -6.74
N LYS A 13 -14.40 1.77 -6.89
CA LYS A 13 -15.51 2.70 -6.68
C LYS A 13 -15.55 3.28 -5.26
N ARG A 14 -15.08 2.54 -4.28
CA ARG A 14 -15.01 2.99 -2.89
C ARG A 14 -14.21 4.30 -2.75
N PHE A 15 -13.28 4.54 -3.66
CA PHE A 15 -12.38 5.69 -3.59
C PHE A 15 -12.89 6.95 -4.27
N GLU A 16 -14.10 6.92 -4.85
CA GLU A 16 -14.71 8.11 -5.44
C GLU A 16 -14.84 9.25 -4.43
N LYS A 17 -15.26 8.94 -3.21
CA LYS A 17 -15.37 9.93 -2.14
C LYS A 17 -14.00 10.36 -1.63
N TRP A 18 -13.03 9.45 -1.63
CA TRP A 18 -11.68 9.73 -1.13
C TRP A 18 -10.96 10.74 -2.03
N VAL A 19 -11.09 10.60 -3.35
CA VAL A 19 -10.38 11.50 -4.27
C VAL A 19 -10.93 12.92 -4.24
N GLN A 20 -12.12 13.11 -3.68
CA GLN A 20 -12.73 14.43 -3.52
C GLN A 20 -12.44 15.04 -2.15
N ASN A 21 -11.73 14.32 -1.30
CA ASN A 21 -11.45 14.75 0.07
C ASN A 21 -9.95 14.76 0.34
N PRO A 22 -9.27 15.91 0.09
CA PRO A 22 -7.83 16.00 0.29
C PRO A 22 -7.36 15.64 1.69
N GLU A 23 -8.13 15.95 2.71
CA GLU A 23 -7.75 15.62 4.09
C GLU A 23 -7.69 14.12 4.31
N MET A 24 -8.62 13.36 3.71
CA MET A 24 -8.64 11.92 3.81
C MET A 24 -7.44 11.31 3.09
N LEU A 25 -7.09 11.84 1.90
CA LEU A 25 -5.92 11.38 1.17
C LEU A 25 -4.64 11.63 1.96
N GLU A 26 -4.47 12.83 2.52
CA GLU A 26 -3.31 13.17 3.32
C GLU A 26 -3.20 12.33 4.58
N ARG A 27 -4.31 11.90 5.13
CA ARG A 27 -4.35 11.09 6.34
C ARG A 27 -3.82 9.68 6.13
N PHE A 28 -4.09 9.08 4.98
CA PHE A 28 -3.79 7.67 4.73
C PHE A 28 -2.68 7.42 3.72
N PHE A 29 -2.35 8.41 2.89
CA PHE A 29 -1.34 8.25 1.85
C PHE A 29 -0.14 9.15 2.09
N ASN A 30 1.05 8.62 1.77
CA ASN A 30 2.28 9.38 1.81
C ASN A 30 2.25 10.42 0.69
N GLU A 31 2.89 11.57 0.89
CA GLU A 31 2.93 12.62 -0.13
C GLU A 31 3.53 12.12 -1.45
N LYS A 32 4.42 11.12 -1.39
CA LYS A 32 5.01 10.51 -2.59
C LYS A 32 4.02 9.67 -3.39
N GLU A 33 2.86 9.40 -2.80
CA GLU A 33 1.80 8.62 -3.46
C GLU A 33 0.70 9.48 -4.08
N MET A 34 0.79 10.80 -3.96
CA MET A 34 -0.26 11.68 -4.48
C MET A 34 -0.32 11.61 -6.00
N SER A 35 -1.53 11.41 -6.53
CA SER A 35 -1.76 11.27 -7.97
C SER A 35 -1.87 12.61 -8.66
N SER A 36 -1.22 12.72 -9.83
CA SER A 36 -1.38 13.86 -10.72
C SER A 36 -2.31 13.55 -11.90
N ALA A 37 -2.92 12.36 -11.91
CA ALA A 37 -3.85 11.97 -12.97
C ALA A 37 -5.04 12.92 -13.03
N LYS A 38 -5.49 13.23 -14.25
CA LYS A 38 -6.58 14.17 -14.46
C LYS A 38 -7.96 13.52 -14.38
N SER A 39 -8.08 12.24 -14.76
CA SER A 39 -9.38 11.58 -14.71
C SER A 39 -9.65 11.04 -13.31
N GLU A 40 -10.90 11.15 -12.88
CA GLU A 40 -11.32 10.61 -11.60
C GLU A 40 -11.14 9.09 -11.54
N ALA A 41 -11.46 8.40 -12.64
CA ALA A 41 -11.30 6.95 -12.71
C ALA A 41 -9.85 6.52 -12.48
N ALA A 42 -8.90 7.20 -13.11
CA ALA A 42 -7.49 6.90 -12.93
C ALA A 42 -7.02 7.20 -11.49
N ARG A 43 -7.52 8.28 -10.90
CA ARG A 43 -7.19 8.62 -9.52
C ARG A 43 -7.74 7.58 -8.54
N CYS A 44 -8.97 7.11 -8.76
CA CYS A 44 -9.55 6.07 -7.92
C CYS A 44 -8.74 4.78 -7.98
N GLN A 45 -8.34 4.36 -9.17
CA GLN A 45 -7.51 3.17 -9.35
C GLN A 45 -6.16 3.33 -8.65
N HIS A 46 -5.56 4.51 -8.77
CA HIS A 46 -4.27 4.83 -8.17
C HIS A 46 -4.30 4.64 -6.65
N TYR A 47 -5.30 5.20 -5.99
CA TYR A 47 -5.41 5.11 -4.54
C TYR A 47 -5.91 3.73 -4.08
N ALA A 48 -6.79 3.11 -4.84
CA ALA A 48 -7.30 1.79 -4.50
C ALA A 48 -6.20 0.74 -4.43
N VAL A 49 -5.31 0.70 -5.43
CA VAL A 49 -4.24 -0.29 -5.46
C VAL A 49 -3.19 -0.01 -4.39
N ARG A 50 -2.95 1.25 -4.07
CA ARG A 50 -2.02 1.61 -3.01
C ARG A 50 -2.58 1.33 -1.63
N PHE A 51 -3.86 1.56 -1.44
CA PHE A 51 -4.52 1.19 -0.19
C PHE A 51 -4.49 -0.33 0.01
N ALA A 52 -4.76 -1.08 -1.06
CA ALA A 52 -4.67 -2.54 -1.01
C ALA A 52 -3.26 -3.00 -0.61
N ALA A 53 -2.22 -2.32 -1.07
CA ALA A 53 -0.85 -2.65 -0.71
C ALA A 53 -0.58 -2.45 0.79
N LYS A 54 -1.13 -1.38 1.38
CA LYS A 54 -0.99 -1.10 2.81
C LYS A 54 -1.68 -2.18 3.65
N GLU A 55 -2.88 -2.57 3.24
CA GLU A 55 -3.62 -3.65 3.89
C GLU A 55 -2.90 -5.00 3.74
N ALA A 56 -2.39 -5.29 2.54
CA ALA A 56 -1.65 -6.51 2.28
C ALA A 56 -0.40 -6.60 3.16
N PHE A 57 0.30 -5.48 3.33
CA PHE A 57 1.45 -5.42 4.24
C PHE A 57 1.03 -5.77 5.67
N SER A 58 -0.08 -5.21 6.14
CA SER A 58 -0.56 -5.47 7.50
C SER A 58 -0.89 -6.95 7.71
N LYS A 59 -1.42 -7.59 6.69
CA LYS A 59 -1.70 -9.03 6.72
C LYS A 59 -0.42 -9.87 6.72
N ALA A 60 0.58 -9.46 5.91
CA ALA A 60 1.88 -10.12 5.88
C ALA A 60 2.58 -10.00 7.22
N LEU A 61 2.44 -8.85 7.87
CA LEU A 61 3.00 -8.61 9.19
C LEU A 61 2.28 -9.42 10.27
N GLY A 62 1.01 -9.71 10.06
CA GLY A 62 0.19 -10.51 10.98
C GLY A 62 -0.47 -9.72 12.10
N THR A 63 -0.39 -8.40 12.07
CA THR A 63 -0.92 -7.55 13.14
C THR A 63 -2.18 -6.79 12.76
N GLY A 64 -2.53 -6.79 11.47
CA GLY A 64 -3.49 -5.83 10.97
C GLY A 64 -2.90 -4.42 11.04
N ILE A 65 -3.72 -3.41 10.79
CA ILE A 65 -3.28 -2.02 10.85
C ILE A 65 -3.37 -1.55 12.30
N SER A 66 -2.34 -1.86 13.05
CA SER A 66 -2.26 -1.52 14.47
C SER A 66 -0.81 -1.21 14.81
N GLY A 67 -0.59 -0.09 15.48
CA GLY A 67 0.74 0.32 15.91
C GLY A 67 1.58 1.07 14.89
N PHE A 68 1.01 1.40 13.73
CA PHE A 68 1.71 2.21 12.72
C PHE A 68 0.71 3.02 11.89
N SER A 69 1.23 4.03 11.19
CA SER A 69 0.45 4.86 10.28
C SER A 69 0.55 4.31 8.86
N LEU A 70 -0.57 4.33 8.13
CA LEU A 70 -0.60 3.91 6.73
C LEU A 70 0.33 4.74 5.84
N LYS A 71 0.66 5.96 6.24
CA LYS A 71 1.60 6.82 5.51
C LYS A 71 3.03 6.28 5.55
N GLU A 72 3.33 5.41 6.50
CA GLU A 72 4.66 4.83 6.67
C GLU A 72 4.91 3.62 5.77
N VAL A 73 3.88 3.17 5.06
CA VAL A 73 3.96 2.04 4.14
C VAL A 73 3.43 2.52 2.79
N TYR A 74 4.33 2.76 1.85
CA TYR A 74 3.92 3.42 0.61
C TYR A 74 4.63 2.87 -0.62
N ILE A 75 3.99 3.07 -1.78
CA ILE A 75 4.47 2.59 -3.07
C ILE A 75 5.21 3.70 -3.81
N THR A 76 6.39 3.37 -4.32
CA THR A 76 7.07 4.19 -5.32
C THR A 76 7.31 3.30 -6.55
N LYS A 77 7.50 3.92 -7.70
CA LYS A 77 7.77 3.20 -8.95
C LYS A 77 9.10 3.62 -9.52
N ASN A 78 9.83 2.67 -10.12
CA ASN A 78 11.05 2.99 -10.83
C ASN A 78 10.72 3.54 -12.23
N SER A 79 11.76 3.85 -13.02
CA SER A 79 11.59 4.39 -14.37
C SER A 79 10.84 3.47 -15.33
N GLU A 80 10.83 2.17 -15.04
CA GLU A 80 10.12 1.17 -15.86
C GLU A 80 8.70 0.91 -15.35
N GLY A 81 8.29 1.60 -14.27
CA GLY A 81 6.97 1.42 -13.68
C GLY A 81 6.86 0.28 -12.69
N LYS A 82 7.96 -0.37 -12.34
CA LYS A 82 7.93 -1.45 -11.36
C LYS A 82 7.74 -0.88 -9.96
N PRO A 83 6.73 -1.35 -9.21
CA PRO A 83 6.48 -0.85 -7.86
C PRO A 83 7.46 -1.40 -6.84
N SER A 84 7.73 -0.59 -5.83
CA SER A 84 8.47 -0.98 -4.64
C SER A 84 7.65 -0.58 -3.42
N LEU A 85 7.68 -1.42 -2.40
CA LEU A 85 7.03 -1.13 -1.13
C LEU A 85 8.07 -0.54 -0.19
N ASN A 86 7.82 0.68 0.27
CA ASN A 86 8.70 1.40 1.18
C ASN A 86 8.08 1.37 2.57
N ILE A 87 8.88 1.03 3.56
CA ILE A 87 8.43 0.87 4.94
C ILE A 87 9.34 1.71 5.82
N GLU A 88 8.76 2.58 6.64
CA GLU A 88 9.54 3.46 7.51
C GLU A 88 8.83 3.67 8.85
N GLY A 89 9.48 4.38 9.77
CA GLY A 89 8.89 4.77 11.04
C GLY A 89 8.48 3.58 11.91
N ALA A 90 7.31 3.71 12.53
CA ALA A 90 6.77 2.68 13.42
C ALA A 90 6.49 1.36 12.68
N ALA A 91 6.10 1.43 11.41
CA ALA A 91 5.87 0.22 10.60
C ALA A 91 7.17 -0.58 10.43
N LEU A 92 8.27 0.11 10.15
CA LEU A 92 9.57 -0.53 10.01
C LEU A 92 10.03 -1.15 11.34
N LYS A 93 9.86 -0.41 12.43
CA LYS A 93 10.21 -0.88 13.76
C LYS A 93 9.45 -2.16 14.12
N LEU A 94 8.14 -2.16 13.85
CA LEU A 94 7.29 -3.30 14.16
C LEU A 94 7.68 -4.52 13.32
N MET A 95 7.99 -4.31 12.05
CA MET A 95 8.45 -5.40 11.17
C MET A 95 9.76 -6.02 11.69
N LYS A 96 10.70 -5.17 12.11
CA LYS A 96 11.97 -5.65 12.67
C LYS A 96 11.80 -6.39 13.99
N GLU A 97 10.89 -5.93 14.82
CA GLU A 97 10.61 -6.59 16.10
C GLU A 97 10.01 -7.98 15.89
N ARG A 98 9.17 -8.14 14.88
CA ARG A 98 8.51 -9.42 14.63
C ARG A 98 9.39 -10.41 13.87
N PHE A 99 10.13 -9.94 12.87
CA PHE A 99 10.84 -10.83 11.95
C PHE A 99 12.34 -10.60 11.84
N GLY A 100 12.88 -9.53 12.44
CA GLY A 100 14.25 -9.12 12.22
C GLY A 100 14.38 -8.41 10.88
N GLU A 101 15.57 -8.46 10.29
CA GLU A 101 15.79 -7.85 8.98
C GLU A 101 15.06 -8.61 7.88
N CYS A 102 14.22 -7.90 7.15
CA CYS A 102 13.42 -8.46 6.06
C CYS A 102 13.44 -7.56 4.85
N ASN A 103 13.32 -8.18 3.69
CA ASN A 103 13.02 -7.48 2.44
C ASN A 103 11.52 -7.57 2.19
N ALA A 104 10.94 -6.50 1.66
CA ALA A 104 9.52 -6.48 1.31
C ALA A 104 9.39 -6.46 -0.22
N PHE A 105 8.56 -7.35 -0.74
CA PHE A 105 8.26 -7.44 -2.16
C PHE A 105 6.77 -7.20 -2.36
N VAL A 106 6.42 -6.54 -3.45
CA VAL A 106 5.04 -6.21 -3.74
C VAL A 106 4.72 -6.49 -5.21
N SER A 107 3.52 -6.99 -5.45
CA SER A 107 2.95 -7.09 -6.79
C SER A 107 1.58 -6.44 -6.75
N LEU A 108 1.30 -5.61 -7.75
CA LEU A 108 0.06 -4.87 -7.85
C LEU A 108 -0.63 -5.22 -9.15
N SER A 109 -1.96 -5.32 -9.10
CA SER A 109 -2.77 -5.51 -10.30
C SER A 109 -4.09 -4.81 -10.11
N HIS A 110 -4.61 -4.23 -11.18
CA HIS A 110 -5.94 -3.63 -11.11
C HIS A 110 -6.65 -3.76 -12.45
N GLU A 111 -7.93 -3.79 -12.37
CA GLU A 111 -8.79 -3.68 -13.52
C GLU A 111 -9.76 -2.54 -13.22
N LYS A 112 -10.81 -2.40 -14.01
CA LYS A 112 -11.73 -1.27 -13.88
C LYS A 112 -12.43 -1.20 -12.53
N GLU A 113 -12.80 -2.35 -11.96
CA GLU A 113 -13.60 -2.41 -10.73
C GLU A 113 -12.82 -2.75 -9.47
N TYR A 114 -11.72 -3.49 -9.61
CA TYR A 114 -10.97 -4.00 -8.45
C TYR A 114 -9.48 -3.78 -8.59
N ALA A 115 -8.83 -3.56 -7.46
CA ALA A 115 -7.39 -3.47 -7.34
C ALA A 115 -6.93 -4.53 -6.35
N ILE A 116 -5.82 -5.19 -6.67
CA ILE A 116 -5.26 -6.27 -5.84
C ILE A 116 -3.81 -5.96 -5.54
N ALA A 117 -3.39 -6.22 -4.31
CA ALA A 117 -2.00 -6.15 -3.92
C ALA A 117 -1.58 -7.45 -3.24
N PHE A 118 -0.35 -7.82 -3.47
CA PHE A 118 0.25 -9.00 -2.89
C PHE A 118 1.60 -8.59 -2.28
N VAL A 119 1.82 -8.91 -1.01
CA VAL A 119 3.06 -8.55 -0.30
C VAL A 119 3.72 -9.80 0.24
N ILE A 120 5.02 -9.88 0.06
CA ILE A 120 5.84 -10.94 0.63
C ILE A 120 6.93 -10.28 1.46
N LEU A 121 7.08 -10.74 2.71
CA LEU A 121 8.19 -10.34 3.57
C LEU A 121 9.15 -11.53 3.64
N GLU A 122 10.40 -11.30 3.29
CA GLU A 122 11.40 -12.35 3.22
C GLU A 122 12.61 -12.04 4.07
N LYS A 123 12.98 -12.99 4.89
CA LYS A 123 14.19 -12.89 5.71
C LYS A 123 15.43 -13.34 4.95
#